data_84400079de24f5d932377bb7740e049e
#
_entry.id   84400079de24f5d932377bb7740e049e
#
_cell.length_a   1.000
_cell.length_b   1.000
_cell.length_c   1.000
_cell.angle_alpha   90.00
_cell.angle_beta   90.00
_cell.angle_gamma   90.00
#
_symmetry.space_group_name_H-M   'P 1'
#
loop_
_entity.id
_entity.type
_entity.pdbx_description
1 polymer ?
#
loop_
_entity_poly.entity_id
_entity_poly.type
_entity_poly.pdbx_seq_one_letter_code
_entity_poly.pdbx_strand_id
1 'polypeptide(L)'
;MPSKATASSTRQNFADIVNRAAYAGERTIVHRRKKPVAAVVPIEDLEFLERIEDEIDLKAAREALKDPRTIPWETIKKKLKL
;
A
#
# COMPACT_ATOMS: atom_id res chain seq x y z
N MET A 1 -14.36 8.38 3.22
CA MET A 1 -13.39 8.12 4.29
C MET A 1 -13.29 6.63 4.55
N PRO A 2 -12.11 6.12 4.85
CA PRO A 2 -12.01 4.70 5.20
C PRO A 2 -12.68 4.41 6.55
N SER A 3 -13.31 3.25 6.63
CA SER A 3 -13.88 2.75 7.86
C SER A 3 -12.77 2.27 8.80
N LYS A 4 -13.06 2.24 10.09
CA LYS A 4 -12.10 1.77 11.10
C LYS A 4 -12.67 0.54 11.79
N ALA A 5 -11.82 -0.45 12.01
CA ALA A 5 -12.19 -1.67 12.73
C ALA A 5 -11.01 -2.13 13.59
N THR A 6 -11.32 -2.78 14.73
CA THR A 6 -10.27 -3.42 15.53
C THR A 6 -9.88 -4.75 14.88
N ALA A 7 -8.73 -5.30 15.26
CA ALA A 7 -8.31 -6.62 14.78
C ALA A 7 -9.34 -7.70 15.13
N SER A 8 -9.90 -7.65 16.36
CA SER A 8 -10.94 -8.60 16.78
C SER A 8 -12.22 -8.45 15.98
N SER A 9 -12.69 -7.22 15.78
CA SER A 9 -13.88 -6.93 14.99
C SER A 9 -13.68 -7.33 13.52
N THR A 10 -12.49 -7.09 12.97
CA THR A 10 -12.15 -7.50 11.61
C THR A 10 -12.25 -9.01 11.44
N ARG A 11 -11.73 -9.78 12.42
CA ARG A 11 -11.81 -11.23 12.38
C ARG A 11 -13.25 -11.73 12.42
N GLN A 12 -14.09 -11.13 13.27
CA GLN A 12 -15.51 -11.50 13.38
C GLN A 12 -16.32 -11.16 12.14
N ASN A 13 -15.99 -10.07 11.48
CA ASN A 13 -16.72 -9.55 10.32
C ASN A 13 -15.93 -9.61 9.01
N PHE A 14 -14.97 -10.52 8.94
CA PHE A 14 -14.02 -10.58 7.82
C PHE A 14 -14.71 -10.69 6.47
N ALA A 15 -15.69 -11.59 6.34
CA ALA A 15 -16.41 -11.77 5.08
C ALA A 15 -17.14 -10.50 4.65
N ASP A 16 -17.77 -9.80 5.59
CA ASP A 16 -18.46 -8.56 5.32
C ASP A 16 -17.50 -7.46 4.90
N ILE A 17 -16.36 -7.34 5.58
CA ILE A 17 -15.32 -6.35 5.26
C ILE A 17 -14.75 -6.61 3.86
N VAL A 18 -14.47 -7.87 3.51
CA VAL A 18 -13.97 -8.24 2.19
C VAL A 18 -15.01 -7.94 1.11
N ASN A 19 -16.29 -8.24 1.37
CA ASN A 19 -17.36 -7.95 0.41
C ASN A 19 -17.52 -6.45 0.17
N ARG A 20 -17.43 -5.64 1.22
CA ARG A 20 -17.49 -4.18 1.09
C ARG A 20 -16.33 -3.64 0.26
N ALA A 21 -15.14 -4.18 0.45
CA ALA A 21 -13.99 -3.80 -0.35
C ALA A 21 -14.17 -4.21 -1.82
N ALA A 22 -14.61 -5.45 -2.05
CA ALA A 22 -14.73 -5.99 -3.40
C ALA A 22 -15.86 -5.35 -4.23
N TYR A 23 -17.00 -5.07 -3.60
CA TYR A 23 -18.20 -4.66 -4.32
C TYR A 23 -18.57 -3.20 -4.13
N ALA A 24 -18.26 -2.63 -2.97
CA ALA A 24 -18.58 -1.24 -2.67
C ALA A 24 -17.37 -0.30 -2.74
N GLY A 25 -16.18 -0.83 -2.93
CA GLY A 25 -14.95 -0.02 -2.95
C GLY A 25 -14.61 0.57 -1.59
N GLU A 26 -15.14 0.00 -0.52
CA GLU A 26 -14.92 0.52 0.83
C GLU A 26 -13.56 0.06 1.38
N ARG A 27 -12.83 1.00 1.97
CA ARG A 27 -11.53 0.72 2.59
C ARG A 27 -11.71 0.67 4.09
N THR A 28 -11.14 -0.35 4.74
CA THR A 28 -11.22 -0.53 6.19
C THR A 28 -9.82 -0.55 6.78
N ILE A 29 -9.55 0.34 7.72
CA ILE A 29 -8.28 0.39 8.45
C ILE A 29 -8.42 -0.48 9.69
N VAL A 30 -7.55 -1.46 9.83
CA VAL A 30 -7.51 -2.38 10.96
C VAL A 30 -6.58 -1.83 12.03
N HIS A 31 -7.10 -1.70 13.25
CA HIS A 31 -6.36 -1.16 14.39
C HIS A 31 -6.09 -2.25 15.41
N ARG A 32 -4.95 -2.19 16.04
CA ARG A 32 -4.59 -3.00 17.20
C ARG A 32 -4.04 -2.07 18.27
N ARG A 33 -4.66 -2.09 19.46
CA ARG A 33 -4.25 -1.23 20.59
C ARG A 33 -4.19 0.24 20.17
N LYS A 34 -5.24 0.70 19.48
CA LYS A 34 -5.39 2.07 18.98
C LYS A 34 -4.35 2.49 17.94
N LYS A 35 -3.59 1.54 17.38
CA LYS A 35 -2.63 1.81 16.30
C LYS A 35 -3.10 1.17 15.00
N PRO A 36 -3.06 1.89 13.88
CA PRO A 36 -3.34 1.28 12.59
C PRO A 36 -2.21 0.30 12.24
N VAL A 37 -2.56 -0.95 11.93
CA VAL A 37 -1.58 -2.00 11.63
C VAL A 37 -1.75 -2.58 10.24
N ALA A 38 -2.94 -2.46 9.64
CA ALA A 38 -3.22 -3.03 8.33
C ALA A 38 -4.43 -2.33 7.73
N ALA A 39 -4.73 -2.64 6.48
CA ALA A 39 -5.94 -2.17 5.82
C ALA A 39 -6.46 -3.23 4.87
N VAL A 40 -7.79 -3.32 4.77
CA VAL A 40 -8.45 -4.12 3.74
C VAL A 40 -8.93 -3.14 2.68
N VAL A 41 -8.44 -3.31 1.45
CA VAL A 41 -8.71 -2.38 0.36
C VAL A 41 -9.16 -3.16 -0.88
N PRO A 42 -9.89 -2.51 -1.81
CA PRO A 42 -10.21 -3.14 -3.09
C PRO A 42 -8.94 -3.54 -3.83
N ILE A 43 -9.00 -4.62 -4.59
CA ILE A 43 -7.83 -5.11 -5.34
C ILE A 43 -7.27 -4.05 -6.30
N GLU A 44 -8.13 -3.18 -6.80
CA GLU A 44 -7.73 -2.09 -7.70
C GLU A 44 -6.73 -1.13 -7.03
N ASP A 45 -6.84 -0.93 -5.72
CA ASP A 45 -5.90 -0.10 -4.97
C ASP A 45 -4.50 -0.71 -4.97
N LEU A 46 -4.42 -2.04 -4.78
CA LEU A 46 -3.15 -2.75 -4.83
C LEU A 46 -2.53 -2.70 -6.22
N GLU A 47 -3.33 -2.94 -7.25
CA GLU A 47 -2.87 -2.87 -8.64
C GLU A 47 -2.34 -1.47 -8.99
N PHE A 48 -3.03 -0.44 -8.50
CA PHE A 48 -2.61 0.95 -8.68
C PHE A 48 -1.26 1.22 -8.00
N LEU A 49 -1.09 0.76 -6.76
CA LEU A 49 0.18 0.91 -6.05
C LEU A 49 1.32 0.18 -6.73
N GLU A 50 1.09 -1.03 -7.22
CA GLU A 50 2.09 -1.80 -7.97
C GLU A 50 2.52 -1.07 -9.23
N ARG A 51 1.57 -0.44 -9.93
CA ARG A 51 1.87 0.34 -11.13
C ARG A 51 2.73 1.56 -10.82
N ILE A 52 2.44 2.26 -9.72
CA ILE A 52 3.24 3.40 -9.28
C ILE A 52 4.66 2.95 -8.92
N GLU A 53 4.80 1.84 -8.19
CA GLU A 53 6.10 1.27 -7.84
C GLU A 53 6.93 0.94 -9.08
N ASP A 54 6.31 0.32 -10.08
CA ASP A 54 6.98 0.00 -11.35
C ASP A 54 7.45 1.26 -12.07
N GLU A 55 6.66 2.32 -12.11
CA GLU A 55 7.06 3.58 -12.73
C GLU A 55 8.24 4.23 -12.00
N ILE A 56 8.24 4.19 -10.67
CA ILE A 56 9.34 4.72 -9.86
C ILE A 56 10.61 3.91 -10.13
N ASP A 57 10.52 2.60 -10.17
CA ASP A 57 11.65 1.72 -10.45
C ASP A 57 12.24 1.98 -11.85
N LEU A 58 11.39 2.20 -12.84
CA LEU A 58 11.85 2.54 -14.20
C LEU A 58 12.59 3.87 -14.24
N LYS A 59 12.11 4.88 -13.53
CA LYS A 59 12.77 6.17 -13.42
C LYS A 59 14.13 6.04 -12.76
N ALA A 60 14.20 5.31 -11.65
CA ALA A 60 15.46 5.07 -10.94
C ALA A 60 16.46 4.34 -11.83
N ALA A 61 16.02 3.36 -12.60
CA ALA A 61 16.87 2.63 -13.54
C ALA A 61 17.39 3.54 -14.65
N ARG A 62 16.55 4.42 -15.19
CA ARG A 62 16.96 5.38 -16.22
C ARG A 62 17.99 6.37 -15.70
N GLU A 63 17.79 6.88 -14.48
CA GLU A 63 18.74 7.78 -13.85
C GLU A 63 20.09 7.09 -13.58
N ALA A 64 20.05 5.84 -13.15
CA ALA A 64 21.26 5.04 -12.93
C ALA A 64 22.03 4.81 -14.23
N LEU A 65 21.35 4.64 -15.36
CA LEU A 65 21.99 4.47 -16.68
C LEU A 65 22.58 5.77 -17.21
N LYS A 66 21.99 6.92 -16.86
CA LYS A 66 22.50 8.22 -17.28
C LYS A 66 23.70 8.68 -16.48
N ASP A 67 23.77 8.32 -15.21
CA ASP A 67 24.90 8.65 -14.32
C ASP A 67 25.64 7.36 -14.02
N PRO A 68 26.92 7.22 -14.47
CA PRO A 68 27.70 6.02 -14.20
C PRO A 68 28.04 5.83 -12.72
N ARG A 69 27.76 6.83 -11.87
CA ARG A 69 27.90 6.68 -10.43
C ARG A 69 26.71 5.90 -9.87
N THR A 70 27.00 4.92 -9.04
CA THR A 70 25.98 4.10 -8.40
C THR A 70 25.09 4.98 -7.53
N ILE A 71 23.78 4.94 -7.71
CA ILE A 71 22.84 5.62 -6.83
C ILE A 71 22.80 4.83 -5.52
N PRO A 72 23.11 5.45 -4.35
CA PRO A 72 23.05 4.74 -3.08
C PRO A 72 21.63 4.24 -2.80
N TRP A 73 21.54 3.05 -2.21
CA TRP A 73 20.25 2.44 -1.85
C TRP A 73 19.43 3.35 -0.93
N GLU A 74 20.07 4.08 -0.02
CA GLU A 74 19.40 5.03 0.87
C GLU A 74 18.67 6.13 0.10
N THR A 75 19.24 6.61 -0.99
CA THR A 75 18.61 7.62 -1.84
C THR A 75 17.35 7.07 -2.47
N ILE A 76 17.41 5.82 -2.96
CA ILE A 76 16.25 5.13 -3.54
C ILE A 76 15.17 4.94 -2.46
N LYS A 77 15.55 4.50 -1.27
CA LYS A 77 14.64 4.34 -0.15
C LYS A 77 13.91 5.64 0.21
N LYS A 78 14.63 6.75 0.25
CA LYS A 78 14.03 8.05 0.54
C LYS A 78 13.02 8.46 -0.51
N LYS A 79 13.31 8.25 -1.79
CA LYS A 79 12.39 8.55 -2.88
C LYS A 79 11.13 7.69 -2.81
N LEU A 80 11.25 6.45 -2.40
CA LEU A 80 10.13 5.50 -2.27
C LEU A 80 9.43 5.61 -0.92
N LYS A 81 9.96 6.35 0.03
CA LYS A 81 9.43 6.47 1.40
C LYS A 81 9.35 5.12 2.13
N LEU A 82 10.32 4.29 1.89
CA LEU A 82 10.42 2.97 2.53
C LEU A 82 11.18 3.07 3.86
#